data_7b15cd3d4811a0709939892348e6a3a7
#
_entry.id   7b15cd3d4811a0709939892348e6a3a7
#
_cell.length_a   1.000
_cell.length_b   1.000
_cell.length_c   1.000
_cell.angle_alpha   90.00
_cell.angle_beta   90.00
_cell.angle_gamma   90.00
#
_symmetry.space_group_name_H-M   'P 1'
#
loop_
_entity.id
_entity.type
_entity.pdbx_description
1 polymer ?
#
loop_
_entity_poly.entity_id
_entity_poly.type
_entity_poly.pdbx_seq_one_letter_code
_entity_poly.pdbx_strand_id
1 'polypeptide(L)'
;MFSLNLYLRFIYILHFNNASKSVIVRFNSAFWKTILSKNFSLKDIMIILIYQLKFIDKYFSFDFINYLDIAPYSIWCKESSDGNVEIILNIEKNISEGVFSLNYMYNGKQVFSTCFSVIPGYLIGSKVNSVLLISKMQLQYNQSELYNACININDGTTPQRNLFYALLGIAEKFNIGEIACVSSKSQIWFKEGKKSFYSAYDDFMNTFDNVKKENDFYRLALPYTEKSNTLVKASHRHRSKKRRLFNYNIKDSVFRSLDNLASINKNQKIDMSFVS
;
A
#
# COMPACT_ATOMS: atom_id res chain seq x y z
N MET A 1 -28.84 -13.93 -3.89
CA MET A 1 -29.37 -12.96 -4.88
C MET A 1 -28.39 -11.81 -5.01
N PHE A 2 -27.70 -11.69 -6.12
CA PHE A 2 -26.77 -10.59 -6.40
C PHE A 2 -27.55 -9.28 -6.39
N SER A 3 -27.11 -8.27 -5.63
CA SER A 3 -27.78 -6.97 -5.64
C SER A 3 -27.39 -6.24 -6.93
N LEU A 4 -28.25 -6.34 -7.94
CA LEU A 4 -28.17 -5.58 -9.20
C LEU A 4 -27.90 -4.09 -8.92
N ASN A 5 -28.44 -3.57 -7.83
CA ASN A 5 -28.27 -2.19 -7.39
C ASN A 5 -26.79 -1.85 -7.03
N LEU A 6 -26.04 -2.78 -6.41
CA LEU A 6 -24.62 -2.58 -6.12
C LEU A 6 -23.79 -2.60 -7.40
N TYR A 7 -24.09 -3.49 -8.33
CA TYR A 7 -23.40 -3.55 -9.61
C TYR A 7 -23.67 -2.29 -10.45
N LEU A 8 -24.90 -1.83 -10.53
CA LEU A 8 -25.22 -0.58 -11.24
C LEU A 8 -24.53 0.64 -10.63
N ARG A 9 -24.46 0.73 -9.30
CA ARG A 9 -23.68 1.79 -8.62
C ARG A 9 -22.19 1.73 -8.95
N PHE A 10 -21.62 0.55 -8.98
CA PHE A 10 -20.22 0.33 -9.33
C PHE A 10 -19.92 0.82 -10.77
N ILE A 11 -20.72 0.39 -11.75
CA ILE A 11 -20.60 0.80 -13.15
C ILE A 11 -20.81 2.31 -13.29
N TYR A 12 -21.82 2.86 -12.61
CA TYR A 12 -22.09 4.30 -12.63
C TYR A 12 -20.89 5.13 -12.17
N ILE A 13 -20.26 4.77 -11.04
CA ILE A 13 -19.09 5.50 -10.51
C ILE A 13 -17.94 5.46 -11.53
N LEU A 14 -17.66 4.32 -12.15
CA LEU A 14 -16.59 4.19 -13.14
C LEU A 14 -16.82 5.05 -14.39
N HIS A 15 -18.03 5.02 -14.92
CA HIS A 15 -18.35 5.75 -16.16
C HIS A 15 -18.58 7.24 -15.94
N PHE A 16 -19.20 7.62 -14.83
CA PHE A 16 -19.49 9.02 -14.53
C PHE A 16 -18.22 9.87 -14.28
N ASN A 17 -17.19 9.24 -13.72
CA ASN A 17 -15.94 9.93 -13.36
C ASN A 17 -14.84 9.85 -14.45
N ASN A 18 -15.20 9.51 -15.70
CA ASN A 18 -14.25 9.45 -16.81
C ASN A 18 -13.04 8.53 -16.60
N ALA A 19 -13.23 7.42 -15.89
CA ALA A 19 -12.19 6.41 -15.76
C ALA A 19 -11.76 5.89 -17.14
N SER A 20 -10.46 5.68 -17.36
CA SER A 20 -9.96 5.13 -18.61
C SER A 20 -10.55 3.75 -18.88
N LYS A 21 -10.64 3.37 -20.15
CA LYS A 21 -11.10 2.01 -20.54
C LYS A 21 -10.30 0.90 -19.84
N SER A 22 -9.00 1.11 -19.68
CA SER A 22 -8.10 0.19 -18.99
C SER A 22 -8.47 0.02 -17.50
N VAL A 23 -8.69 1.13 -16.79
CA VAL A 23 -9.13 1.13 -15.38
C VAL A 23 -10.48 0.44 -15.23
N ILE A 24 -11.45 0.76 -16.10
CA ILE A 24 -12.78 0.12 -16.10
C ILE A 24 -12.67 -1.40 -16.25
N VAL A 25 -11.88 -1.87 -17.23
CA VAL A 25 -11.69 -3.31 -17.49
C VAL A 25 -11.06 -4.01 -16.27
N ARG A 26 -10.08 -3.40 -15.61
CA ARG A 26 -9.44 -3.99 -14.41
C ARG A 26 -10.42 -4.14 -13.26
N PHE A 27 -11.17 -3.09 -12.95
CA PHE A 27 -12.17 -3.15 -11.88
C PHE A 27 -13.27 -4.16 -12.19
N ASN A 28 -13.76 -4.19 -13.43
CA ASN A 28 -14.76 -5.20 -13.85
C ASN A 28 -14.21 -6.63 -13.75
N SER A 29 -12.94 -6.86 -14.11
CA SER A 29 -12.34 -8.19 -14.03
C SER A 29 -12.15 -8.65 -12.58
N ALA A 30 -11.91 -7.73 -11.64
CA ALA A 30 -11.74 -8.03 -10.22
C ALA A 30 -13.04 -8.50 -9.56
N PHE A 31 -14.17 -8.08 -10.10
CA PHE A 31 -15.50 -8.41 -9.58
C PHE A 31 -15.81 -9.93 -9.54
N TRP A 32 -15.20 -10.68 -10.44
CA TRP A 32 -15.41 -12.12 -10.58
C TRP A 32 -14.27 -12.97 -10.00
N LYS A 33 -13.33 -12.36 -9.28
CA LYS A 33 -12.16 -13.03 -8.72
C LYS A 33 -12.14 -12.90 -7.21
N THR A 34 -11.46 -13.84 -6.55
CA THR A 34 -11.05 -13.64 -5.16
C THR A 34 -10.01 -12.52 -5.14
N ILE A 35 -10.24 -11.48 -4.33
CA ILE A 35 -9.33 -10.35 -4.19
C ILE A 35 -8.93 -10.16 -2.74
N LEU A 36 -7.71 -9.65 -2.53
CA LEU A 36 -7.11 -9.22 -1.26
C LEU A 36 -6.92 -10.33 -0.23
N SER A 37 -7.91 -11.17 0.00
CA SER A 37 -7.88 -12.26 0.98
C SER A 37 -8.78 -13.40 0.53
N LYS A 38 -8.38 -14.65 0.88
CA LYS A 38 -9.21 -15.85 0.64
C LYS A 38 -10.55 -15.82 1.39
N ASN A 39 -10.63 -15.00 2.42
CA ASN A 39 -11.77 -14.97 3.35
C ASN A 39 -12.87 -13.98 2.96
N PHE A 40 -12.64 -13.16 1.95
CA PHE A 40 -13.68 -12.25 1.47
C PHE A 40 -14.67 -12.99 0.56
N SER A 41 -15.95 -12.89 0.91
CA SER A 41 -17.04 -13.33 0.05
C SER A 41 -17.20 -12.42 -1.17
N LEU A 42 -17.92 -12.88 -2.20
CA LEU A 42 -18.25 -12.03 -3.35
C LEU A 42 -18.98 -10.74 -2.96
N LYS A 43 -19.82 -10.78 -1.92
CA LYS A 43 -20.49 -9.58 -1.40
C LYS A 43 -19.47 -8.60 -0.80
N ASP A 44 -18.50 -9.10 -0.03
CA ASP A 44 -17.45 -8.28 0.57
C ASP A 44 -16.58 -7.64 -0.53
N ILE A 45 -16.23 -8.41 -1.56
CA ILE A 45 -15.48 -7.94 -2.73
C ILE A 45 -16.19 -6.76 -3.40
N MET A 46 -17.51 -6.89 -3.64
CA MET A 46 -18.30 -5.78 -4.22
C MET A 46 -18.26 -4.53 -3.35
N ILE A 47 -18.46 -4.71 -2.05
CA ILE A 47 -18.41 -3.61 -1.08
C ILE A 47 -17.04 -2.94 -1.10
N ILE A 48 -15.96 -3.73 -1.10
CA ILE A 48 -14.58 -3.24 -1.17
C ILE A 48 -14.35 -2.42 -2.44
N LEU A 49 -14.72 -2.93 -3.60
CA LEU A 49 -14.51 -2.24 -4.87
C LEU A 49 -15.27 -0.91 -4.93
N ILE A 50 -16.54 -0.89 -4.50
CA ILE A 50 -17.33 0.35 -4.43
C ILE A 50 -16.71 1.33 -3.43
N TYR A 51 -16.28 0.84 -2.27
CA TYR A 51 -15.65 1.68 -1.25
C TYR A 51 -14.34 2.29 -1.77
N GLN A 52 -13.53 1.50 -2.44
CA GLN A 52 -12.28 1.94 -3.05
C GLN A 52 -12.51 3.00 -4.14
N LEU A 53 -13.54 2.84 -4.98
CA LEU A 53 -13.88 3.84 -5.99
C LEU A 53 -14.34 5.16 -5.35
N LYS A 54 -15.13 5.10 -4.28
CA LYS A 54 -15.52 6.29 -3.52
C LYS A 54 -14.33 6.96 -2.83
N PHE A 55 -13.38 6.17 -2.35
CA PHE A 55 -12.13 6.69 -1.79
C PHE A 55 -11.31 7.41 -2.86
N ILE A 56 -11.19 6.83 -4.05
CA ILE A 56 -10.53 7.45 -5.20
C ILE A 56 -11.21 8.77 -5.55
N ASP A 57 -12.51 8.77 -5.74
CA ASP A 57 -13.30 9.95 -6.10
C ASP A 57 -13.17 11.08 -5.06
N LYS A 58 -13.09 10.73 -3.78
CA LYS A 58 -12.95 11.70 -2.69
C LYS A 58 -11.57 12.35 -2.60
N TYR A 59 -10.51 11.57 -2.81
CA TYR A 59 -9.14 11.99 -2.47
C TYR A 59 -8.22 12.15 -3.68
N PHE A 60 -8.56 11.54 -4.81
CA PHE A 60 -7.83 11.64 -6.06
C PHE A 60 -8.79 12.08 -7.17
N SER A 61 -8.28 12.71 -8.23
CA SER A 61 -9.05 12.82 -9.47
C SER A 61 -8.92 11.50 -10.25
N PHE A 62 -9.92 11.18 -11.08
CA PHE A 62 -9.76 10.06 -12.02
C PHE A 62 -8.69 10.35 -13.08
N ASP A 63 -8.39 11.61 -13.38
CA ASP A 63 -7.25 11.98 -14.22
C ASP A 63 -5.93 11.52 -13.62
N PHE A 64 -5.74 11.65 -12.30
CA PHE A 64 -4.58 11.12 -11.63
C PHE A 64 -4.54 9.58 -11.64
N ILE A 65 -5.67 8.92 -11.50
CA ILE A 65 -5.75 7.46 -11.64
C ILE A 65 -5.42 7.00 -13.06
N ASN A 66 -5.90 7.71 -14.06
CA ASN A 66 -5.57 7.48 -15.46
C ASN A 66 -4.08 7.72 -15.73
N TYR A 67 -3.49 8.75 -15.10
CA TYR A 67 -2.05 8.99 -15.15
C TYR A 67 -1.26 7.82 -14.52
N LEU A 68 -1.64 7.36 -13.33
CA LEU A 68 -0.99 6.21 -12.67
C LEU A 68 -1.10 4.91 -13.49
N ASP A 69 -2.09 4.80 -14.36
CA ASP A 69 -2.25 3.68 -15.29
C ASP A 69 -1.19 3.67 -16.40
N ILE A 70 -0.69 4.86 -16.77
CA ILE A 70 0.29 5.07 -17.83
C ILE A 70 1.72 5.13 -17.27
N ALA A 71 1.89 5.89 -16.18
CA ALA A 71 3.19 6.17 -15.59
C ALA A 71 3.20 6.04 -14.06
N PRO A 72 4.24 5.44 -13.48
CA PRO A 72 4.39 5.39 -12.03
C PRO A 72 4.67 6.81 -11.47
N TYR A 73 4.23 7.05 -10.23
CA TYR A 73 4.45 8.32 -9.53
C TYR A 73 5.44 8.15 -8.39
N SER A 74 6.58 8.86 -8.46
CA SER A 74 7.58 8.87 -7.39
C SER A 74 7.06 9.65 -6.18
N ILE A 75 6.94 8.97 -5.03
CA ILE A 75 6.47 9.58 -3.78
C ILE A 75 7.60 9.81 -2.78
N TRP A 76 8.76 9.21 -3.03
CA TRP A 76 9.98 9.40 -2.23
C TRP A 76 11.20 8.90 -3.01
N CYS A 77 12.30 9.65 -2.93
CA CYS A 77 13.59 9.23 -3.48
C CYS A 77 14.74 9.65 -2.56
N LYS A 78 15.85 8.91 -2.67
CA LYS A 78 17.13 9.22 -2.05
C LYS A 78 18.25 8.87 -3.01
N GLU A 79 19.05 9.86 -3.34
CA GLU A 79 20.30 9.69 -4.09
C GLU A 79 21.48 9.51 -3.14
N SER A 80 22.38 8.62 -3.47
CA SER A 80 23.62 8.40 -2.73
C SER A 80 24.73 7.92 -3.67
N SER A 81 25.99 7.98 -3.20
CA SER A 81 27.14 7.41 -3.94
C SER A 81 26.99 5.91 -4.22
N ASP A 82 26.27 5.21 -3.37
CA ASP A 82 26.09 3.75 -3.45
C ASP A 82 24.90 3.35 -4.34
N GLY A 83 24.15 4.32 -4.83
CA GLY A 83 23.00 4.11 -5.74
C GLY A 83 21.76 4.90 -5.33
N ASN A 84 20.79 4.94 -6.24
CA ASN A 84 19.56 5.67 -6.08
C ASN A 84 18.45 4.71 -5.64
N VAL A 85 17.75 5.09 -4.58
CA VAL A 85 16.57 4.37 -4.10
C VAL A 85 15.33 5.24 -4.21
N GLU A 86 14.20 4.62 -4.55
CA GLU A 86 12.96 5.33 -4.82
C GLU A 86 11.76 4.49 -4.39
N ILE A 87 10.70 5.15 -3.94
CA ILE A 87 9.40 4.53 -3.71
C ILE A 87 8.42 5.13 -4.71
N ILE A 88 7.85 4.26 -5.53
CA ILE A 88 6.88 4.66 -6.55
C ILE A 88 5.49 4.11 -6.23
N LEU A 89 4.49 4.96 -6.44
CA LEU A 89 3.07 4.61 -6.33
C LEU A 89 2.54 4.25 -7.72
N ASN A 90 1.81 3.15 -7.81
CA ASN A 90 1.13 2.71 -9.02
C ASN A 90 -0.31 2.28 -8.72
N ILE A 91 -1.12 2.23 -9.77
CA ILE A 91 -2.35 1.43 -9.78
C ILE A 91 -2.01 0.01 -10.29
N GLU A 92 -2.45 -1.01 -9.56
CA GLU A 92 -2.13 -2.38 -9.94
C GLU A 92 -2.82 -2.83 -11.22
N LYS A 93 -2.05 -3.49 -12.09
CA LYS A 93 -2.60 -4.14 -13.30
C LYS A 93 -3.53 -5.30 -12.95
N ASN A 94 -3.23 -6.01 -11.87
CA ASN A 94 -4.04 -7.10 -11.34
C ASN A 94 -4.58 -6.73 -9.95
N ILE A 95 -5.79 -6.16 -9.91
CA ILE A 95 -6.46 -5.69 -8.68
C ILE A 95 -6.68 -6.81 -7.65
N SER A 96 -6.53 -8.09 -8.02
CA SER A 96 -6.67 -9.18 -7.06
C SER A 96 -5.72 -9.08 -5.87
N GLU A 97 -4.56 -8.48 -6.04
CA GLU A 97 -3.57 -8.30 -4.96
C GLU A 97 -3.66 -6.92 -4.27
N GLY A 98 -4.49 -6.02 -4.75
CA GLY A 98 -4.67 -4.66 -4.25
C GLY A 98 -4.95 -3.69 -5.38
N VAL A 99 -5.56 -2.55 -5.06
CA VAL A 99 -5.82 -1.51 -6.08
C VAL A 99 -4.57 -0.68 -6.34
N PHE A 100 -3.83 -0.39 -5.29
CA PHE A 100 -2.57 0.35 -5.36
C PHE A 100 -1.39 -0.53 -4.99
N SER A 101 -0.21 -0.20 -5.53
CA SER A 101 1.05 -0.74 -5.06
C SER A 101 2.08 0.34 -4.78
N LEU A 102 2.94 0.05 -3.81
CA LEU A 102 4.21 0.73 -3.62
C LEU A 102 5.32 -0.21 -4.04
N ASN A 103 6.18 0.27 -4.91
CA ASN A 103 7.35 -0.47 -5.38
C ASN A 103 8.62 0.24 -4.90
N TYR A 104 9.48 -0.52 -4.22
CA TYR A 104 10.81 -0.07 -3.82
C TYR A 104 11.78 -0.35 -4.95
N MET A 105 12.36 0.72 -5.48
CA MET A 105 13.28 0.67 -6.62
C MET A 105 14.71 0.91 -6.13
N TYR A 106 15.67 0.27 -6.78
CA TYR A 106 17.10 0.52 -6.64
C TYR A 106 17.73 0.62 -8.01
N ASN A 107 18.30 1.77 -8.35
CA ASN A 107 18.87 2.06 -9.67
C ASN A 107 17.91 1.67 -10.83
N GLY A 108 16.65 2.04 -10.70
CA GLY A 108 15.59 1.74 -11.69
C GLY A 108 15.09 0.29 -11.70
N LYS A 109 15.63 -0.61 -10.86
CA LYS A 109 15.16 -2.00 -10.74
C LYS A 109 14.25 -2.17 -9.54
N GLN A 110 13.11 -2.82 -9.73
CA GLN A 110 12.20 -3.14 -8.64
C GLN A 110 12.80 -4.22 -7.75
N VAL A 111 12.90 -3.92 -6.44
CA VAL A 111 13.48 -4.84 -5.44
C VAL A 111 12.40 -5.49 -4.59
N PHE A 112 11.43 -4.69 -4.13
CA PHE A 112 10.34 -5.15 -3.29
C PHE A 112 9.04 -4.45 -3.66
N SER A 113 7.91 -5.11 -3.45
CA SER A 113 6.59 -4.52 -3.67
C SER A 113 5.63 -4.81 -2.53
N THR A 114 4.72 -3.89 -2.28
CA THR A 114 3.55 -4.08 -1.43
C THR A 114 2.30 -3.59 -2.14
N CYS A 115 1.21 -4.38 -2.10
CA CYS A 115 -0.07 -3.95 -2.64
C CYS A 115 -1.04 -3.70 -1.50
N PHE A 116 -1.89 -2.70 -1.67
CA PHE A 116 -2.86 -2.30 -0.68
C PHE A 116 -4.16 -1.77 -1.29
N SER A 117 -5.18 -1.76 -0.47
CA SER A 117 -6.48 -1.16 -0.77
C SER A 117 -7.03 -0.48 0.49
N VAL A 118 -7.90 0.50 0.32
CA VAL A 118 -8.65 1.08 1.44
C VAL A 118 -10.03 0.42 1.49
N ILE A 119 -10.34 -0.19 2.62
CA ILE A 119 -11.56 -0.98 2.81
C ILE A 119 -12.38 -0.48 4.00
N PRO A 120 -13.69 -0.79 4.06
CA PRO A 120 -14.48 -0.55 5.26
C PRO A 120 -13.97 -1.40 6.43
N GLY A 121 -13.76 -0.77 7.60
CA GLY A 121 -13.18 -1.45 8.77
C GLY A 121 -14.02 -2.64 9.26
N TYR A 122 -15.36 -2.54 9.20
CA TYR A 122 -16.24 -3.59 9.68
C TYR A 122 -16.07 -4.94 8.97
N LEU A 123 -15.54 -4.97 7.74
CA LEU A 123 -15.29 -6.23 7.00
C LEU A 123 -14.20 -7.10 7.65
N ILE A 124 -13.35 -6.50 8.46
CA ILE A 124 -12.29 -7.20 9.20
C ILE A 124 -12.46 -7.06 10.73
N GLY A 125 -13.66 -6.71 11.19
CA GLY A 125 -13.96 -6.53 12.61
C GLY A 125 -13.34 -5.28 13.24
N SER A 126 -12.91 -4.30 12.45
CA SER A 126 -12.40 -3.03 12.95
C SER A 126 -13.53 -2.06 13.29
N LYS A 127 -13.30 -1.24 14.35
CA LYS A 127 -14.23 -0.18 14.76
C LYS A 127 -14.05 1.12 13.99
N VAL A 128 -12.96 1.27 13.25
CA VAL A 128 -12.73 2.48 12.43
C VAL A 128 -13.45 2.38 11.09
N ASN A 129 -13.81 3.53 10.52
CA ASN A 129 -14.55 3.56 9.26
C ASN A 129 -13.74 3.01 8.08
N SER A 130 -12.45 3.39 8.02
CA SER A 130 -11.54 3.06 6.92
C SER A 130 -10.30 2.39 7.44
N VAL A 131 -9.89 1.31 6.78
CA VAL A 131 -8.65 0.58 7.06
C VAL A 131 -7.83 0.50 5.76
N LEU A 132 -6.53 0.76 5.86
CA LEU A 132 -5.58 0.46 4.79
C LEU A 132 -5.17 -0.99 4.92
N LEU A 133 -5.65 -1.85 4.02
CA LEU A 133 -5.37 -3.29 4.02
C LEU A 133 -4.20 -3.61 3.10
N ILE A 134 -3.12 -4.14 3.68
CA ILE A 134 -1.98 -4.71 2.96
C ILE A 134 -2.31 -6.16 2.62
N SER A 135 -2.37 -6.48 1.35
CA SER A 135 -2.73 -7.80 0.82
C SER A 135 -1.57 -8.55 0.16
N LYS A 136 -0.50 -7.80 -0.23
CA LYS A 136 0.72 -8.38 -0.79
C LYS A 136 1.95 -7.69 -0.23
N MET A 137 2.94 -8.51 0.11
CA MET A 137 4.33 -8.10 0.38
C MET A 137 5.27 -9.12 -0.30
N GLN A 138 6.08 -8.66 -1.24
CA GLN A 138 6.85 -9.58 -2.07
C GLN A 138 8.23 -9.02 -2.44
N LEU A 139 9.28 -9.79 -2.13
CA LEU A 139 10.59 -9.63 -2.74
C LEU A 139 10.52 -10.07 -4.21
N GLN A 140 11.08 -9.28 -5.10
CA GLN A 140 11.16 -9.64 -6.52
C GLN A 140 12.09 -10.83 -6.74
N TYR A 141 11.75 -11.65 -7.74
CA TYR A 141 12.54 -12.83 -8.06
C TYR A 141 13.98 -12.45 -8.40
N ASN A 142 14.95 -13.20 -7.86
CA ASN A 142 16.41 -12.99 -8.03
C ASN A 142 16.93 -11.60 -7.59
N GLN A 143 16.24 -10.89 -6.70
CA GLN A 143 16.68 -9.57 -6.23
C GLN A 143 17.24 -9.58 -4.79
N SER A 144 17.64 -10.72 -4.25
CA SER A 144 18.14 -10.85 -2.87
C SER A 144 19.40 -10.02 -2.62
N GLU A 145 20.30 -9.94 -3.59
CA GLU A 145 21.53 -9.13 -3.48
C GLU A 145 21.21 -7.64 -3.45
N LEU A 146 20.34 -7.18 -4.34
CA LEU A 146 19.91 -5.78 -4.35
C LEU A 146 19.13 -5.42 -3.08
N TYR A 147 18.33 -6.35 -2.56
CA TYR A 147 17.64 -6.17 -1.29
C TYR A 147 18.62 -5.92 -0.14
N ASN A 148 19.72 -6.69 -0.09
CA ASN A 148 20.77 -6.52 0.91
C ASN A 148 21.57 -5.21 0.72
N ALA A 149 21.86 -4.83 -0.53
CA ALA A 149 22.48 -3.55 -0.84
C ALA A 149 21.62 -2.38 -0.33
N CYS A 150 20.31 -2.44 -0.55
CA CYS A 150 19.36 -1.43 -0.06
C CYS A 150 19.40 -1.29 1.47
N ILE A 151 19.57 -2.38 2.23
CA ILE A 151 19.67 -2.31 3.70
C ILE A 151 20.84 -1.44 4.14
N ASN A 152 21.98 -1.51 3.46
CA ASN A 152 23.15 -0.69 3.76
C ASN A 152 22.89 0.79 3.49
N ILE A 153 22.29 1.11 2.34
CA ILE A 153 21.93 2.48 1.94
C ILE A 153 20.88 3.09 2.89
N ASN A 154 20.01 2.26 3.45
CA ASN A 154 18.88 2.66 4.29
C ASN A 154 19.18 2.65 5.78
N ASP A 155 20.42 2.89 6.18
CA ASP A 155 20.81 2.89 7.59
C ASP A 155 20.44 1.58 8.34
N GLY A 156 20.48 0.46 7.62
CA GLY A 156 20.14 -0.86 8.12
C GLY A 156 18.63 -1.15 8.21
N THR A 157 17.80 -0.40 7.48
CA THR A 157 16.36 -0.64 7.38
C THR A 157 16.05 -1.39 6.09
N THR A 158 15.16 -2.38 6.17
CA THR A 158 14.78 -3.19 5.01
C THR A 158 13.86 -2.42 4.05
N PRO A 159 13.90 -2.67 2.73
CA PRO A 159 12.94 -2.14 1.76
C PRO A 159 11.47 -2.37 2.18
N GLN A 160 11.16 -3.55 2.70
CA GLN A 160 9.85 -3.89 3.22
C GLN A 160 9.39 -2.93 4.33
N ARG A 161 10.29 -2.63 5.29
CA ARG A 161 9.99 -1.68 6.37
C ARG A 161 9.84 -0.26 5.86
N ASN A 162 10.64 0.14 4.89
CA ASN A 162 10.53 1.45 4.25
C ASN A 162 9.17 1.64 3.57
N LEU A 163 8.69 0.62 2.83
CA LEU A 163 7.36 0.65 2.23
C LEU A 163 6.25 0.72 3.30
N PHE A 164 6.42 0.04 4.43
CA PHE A 164 5.46 0.13 5.53
C PHE A 164 5.37 1.55 6.11
N TYR A 165 6.50 2.24 6.27
CA TYR A 165 6.49 3.65 6.71
C TYR A 165 5.92 4.59 5.65
N ALA A 166 6.10 4.30 4.38
CA ALA A 166 5.40 5.00 3.30
C ALA A 166 3.87 4.81 3.42
N LEU A 167 3.40 3.60 3.72
CA LEU A 167 1.97 3.33 3.99
C LEU A 167 1.45 4.07 5.23
N LEU A 168 2.27 4.23 6.28
CA LEU A 168 1.92 5.08 7.42
C LEU A 168 1.71 6.55 6.99
N GLY A 169 2.56 7.07 6.11
CA GLY A 169 2.41 8.43 5.55
C GLY A 169 1.13 8.58 4.72
N ILE A 170 0.80 7.57 3.90
CA ILE A 170 -0.45 7.50 3.13
C ILE A 170 -1.67 7.47 4.07
N ALA A 171 -1.64 6.60 5.08
CA ALA A 171 -2.73 6.46 6.02
C ALA A 171 -2.99 7.75 6.82
N GLU A 172 -1.94 8.41 7.28
CA GLU A 172 -2.02 9.70 7.96
C GLU A 172 -2.59 10.79 7.04
N LYS A 173 -2.12 10.87 5.78
CA LYS A 173 -2.61 11.84 4.80
C LYS A 173 -4.12 11.75 4.57
N PHE A 174 -4.65 10.55 4.51
CA PHE A 174 -6.07 10.31 4.24
C PHE A 174 -6.90 10.07 5.50
N ASN A 175 -6.34 10.35 6.68
CA ASN A 175 -7.00 10.17 7.97
C ASN A 175 -7.59 8.77 8.16
N ILE A 176 -6.81 7.74 7.79
CA ILE A 176 -7.15 6.33 7.97
C ILE A 176 -6.73 5.92 9.38
N GLY A 177 -7.67 5.39 10.17
CA GLY A 177 -7.45 5.09 11.58
C GLY A 177 -6.71 3.80 11.89
N GLU A 178 -6.48 2.92 10.90
CA GLU A 178 -5.85 1.62 11.10
C GLU A 178 -5.17 1.12 9.84
N ILE A 179 -4.01 0.48 9.98
CA ILE A 179 -3.42 -0.38 8.95
C ILE A 179 -3.66 -1.83 9.34
N ALA A 180 -4.12 -2.63 8.39
CA ALA A 180 -4.22 -4.07 8.54
C ALA A 180 -3.37 -4.79 7.48
N CYS A 181 -2.94 -6.02 7.81
CA CYS A 181 -2.25 -6.90 6.89
C CYS A 181 -2.91 -8.27 6.93
N VAL A 182 -3.11 -8.91 5.79
CA VAL A 182 -3.56 -10.29 5.74
C VAL A 182 -2.54 -11.21 6.42
N SER A 183 -3.01 -12.26 7.10
CA SER A 183 -2.09 -13.31 7.57
C SER A 183 -1.56 -14.09 6.37
N SER A 184 -0.40 -14.75 6.52
CA SER A 184 0.16 -15.57 5.45
C SER A 184 -0.85 -16.58 4.90
N LYS A 185 -1.61 -17.25 5.77
CA LYS A 185 -2.61 -18.27 5.37
C LYS A 185 -3.77 -17.70 4.58
N SER A 186 -4.16 -16.45 4.83
CA SER A 186 -5.28 -15.77 4.17
C SER A 186 -4.90 -15.07 2.88
N GLN A 187 -3.60 -14.98 2.59
CA GLN A 187 -3.10 -14.44 1.34
C GLN A 187 -3.54 -15.32 0.15
N ILE A 188 -4.03 -14.69 -0.93
CA ILE A 188 -4.68 -15.41 -2.06
C ILE A 188 -3.79 -16.44 -2.75
N TRP A 189 -2.47 -16.22 -2.77
CA TRP A 189 -1.48 -17.11 -3.39
C TRP A 189 -0.73 -17.99 -2.39
N PHE A 190 -1.15 -17.99 -1.13
CA PHE A 190 -0.50 -18.82 -0.11
C PHE A 190 -0.44 -20.28 -0.50
N LYS A 191 0.78 -20.82 -0.37
CA LYS A 191 1.06 -22.25 -0.54
C LYS A 191 1.63 -22.80 0.76
N GLU A 192 1.05 -23.88 1.24
CA GLU A 192 1.52 -24.55 2.45
C GLU A 192 2.98 -25.00 2.32
N GLY A 193 3.74 -24.94 3.42
CA GLY A 193 5.16 -25.30 3.45
C GLY A 193 6.14 -24.22 2.95
N LYS A 194 5.69 -23.13 2.34
CA LYS A 194 6.58 -22.04 1.92
C LYS A 194 6.85 -21.06 3.07
N LYS A 195 7.99 -21.19 3.74
CA LYS A 195 8.44 -20.33 4.85
C LYS A 195 8.45 -18.83 4.49
N SER A 196 8.71 -18.50 3.22
CA SER A 196 8.73 -17.10 2.74
C SER A 196 7.42 -16.35 2.94
N PHE A 197 6.25 -17.03 2.92
CA PHE A 197 4.98 -16.39 3.25
C PHE A 197 4.91 -16.00 4.72
N TYR A 198 5.31 -16.90 5.63
CA TYR A 198 5.29 -16.60 7.06
C TYR A 198 6.21 -15.44 7.40
N SER A 199 7.44 -15.44 6.87
CA SER A 199 8.38 -14.33 7.14
C SER A 199 7.95 -13.01 6.53
N ALA A 200 7.32 -13.01 5.35
CA ALA A 200 6.88 -11.80 4.70
C ALA A 200 5.66 -11.15 5.38
N TYR A 201 4.78 -11.91 6.00
CA TYR A 201 3.54 -11.41 6.59
C TYR A 201 3.55 -11.52 8.12
N ASP A 202 3.55 -12.75 8.65
CA ASP A 202 3.35 -12.99 10.09
C ASP A 202 4.55 -12.49 10.90
N ASP A 203 5.77 -12.91 10.56
CA ASP A 203 6.97 -12.48 11.29
C ASP A 203 7.19 -10.98 11.15
N PHE A 204 6.98 -10.42 9.96
CA PHE A 204 7.13 -8.99 9.73
C PHE A 204 6.16 -8.17 10.58
N MET A 205 4.87 -8.50 10.57
CA MET A 205 3.88 -7.76 11.36
C MET A 205 4.13 -7.87 12.86
N ASN A 206 4.61 -9.01 13.33
CA ASN A 206 4.99 -9.22 14.74
C ASN A 206 6.23 -8.40 15.18
N THR A 207 6.95 -7.74 14.25
CA THR A 207 8.04 -6.80 14.60
C THR A 207 7.53 -5.44 15.07
N PHE A 208 6.26 -5.13 14.88
CA PHE A 208 5.67 -3.87 15.30
C PHE A 208 5.00 -4.00 16.66
N ASP A 209 5.16 -2.97 17.47
CA ASP A 209 4.51 -2.90 18.78
C ASP A 209 3.00 -2.65 18.62
N ASN A 210 2.23 -3.22 19.54
CA ASN A 210 0.77 -3.06 19.60
C ASN A 210 -0.01 -3.62 18.41
N VAL A 211 0.62 -4.47 17.57
CA VAL A 211 -0.10 -5.23 16.55
C VAL A 211 -0.97 -6.26 17.25
N LYS A 212 -2.24 -6.32 16.87
CA LYS A 212 -3.19 -7.34 17.28
C LYS A 212 -3.48 -8.26 16.11
N LYS A 213 -3.43 -9.56 16.36
CA LYS A 213 -3.93 -10.55 15.39
C LYS A 213 -5.36 -10.90 15.77
N GLU A 214 -6.29 -10.53 14.93
CA GLU A 214 -7.71 -10.85 15.07
C GLU A 214 -8.17 -11.57 13.81
N ASN A 215 -8.68 -12.80 14.01
CA ASN A 215 -9.00 -13.70 12.90
C ASN A 215 -7.78 -13.87 11.96
N ASP A 216 -7.93 -13.48 10.72
CA ASP A 216 -6.96 -13.64 9.65
C ASP A 216 -6.19 -12.35 9.32
N PHE A 217 -6.28 -11.34 10.17
CA PHE A 217 -5.68 -10.04 9.95
C PHE A 217 -4.80 -9.61 11.12
N TYR A 218 -3.63 -9.06 10.80
CA TYR A 218 -2.81 -8.29 11.72
C TYR A 218 -3.28 -6.84 11.66
N ARG A 219 -3.59 -6.23 12.79
CA ARG A 219 -4.16 -4.89 12.88
C ARG A 219 -3.28 -3.98 13.73
N LEU A 220 -2.99 -2.80 13.23
CA LEU A 220 -2.21 -1.76 13.88
C LEU A 220 -3.02 -0.46 13.91
N ALA A 221 -3.43 -0.05 15.09
CA ALA A 221 -4.12 1.23 15.27
C ALA A 221 -3.19 2.41 15.01
N LEU A 222 -3.73 3.49 14.47
CA LEU A 222 -3.01 4.74 14.20
C LEU A 222 -3.50 5.86 15.14
N PRO A 223 -2.64 6.83 15.49
CA PRO A 223 -1.23 6.96 15.06
C PRO A 223 -0.33 5.89 15.68
N TYR A 224 0.59 5.36 14.85
CA TYR A 224 1.58 4.40 15.33
C TYR A 224 2.76 5.12 15.99
N THR A 225 3.12 4.67 17.18
CA THR A 225 4.30 5.12 17.91
C THR A 225 5.20 3.93 18.26
N GLU A 226 6.47 4.01 17.92
CA GLU A 226 7.44 3.01 18.35
C GLU A 226 7.72 3.10 19.85
N LYS A 227 8.07 1.96 20.47
CA LYS A 227 8.53 1.92 21.88
C LYS A 227 9.67 2.91 22.11
N SER A 228 9.73 3.47 23.33
CA SER A 228 10.81 4.38 23.69
C SER A 228 12.20 3.79 23.38
N ASN A 229 13.11 4.63 22.87
CA ASN A 229 14.48 4.21 22.62
C ASN A 229 15.25 3.86 23.90
N THR A 230 14.74 4.27 25.08
CA THR A 230 15.29 3.91 26.39
C THR A 230 15.19 2.41 26.67
N LEU A 231 14.20 1.72 26.08
CA LEU A 231 14.02 0.28 26.20
C LEU A 231 14.98 -0.52 25.30
N VAL A 232 15.71 0.14 24.40
CA VAL A 232 16.74 -0.49 23.56
C VAL A 232 18.05 -0.58 24.35
N LYS A 233 18.76 -1.73 24.25
CA LYS A 233 20.10 -1.89 24.87
C LYS A 233 21.02 -0.72 24.48
N ALA A 234 21.80 -0.20 25.44
CA ALA A 234 22.63 0.99 25.27
C ALA A 234 23.51 0.94 24.02
N SER A 235 24.15 -0.21 23.76
CA SER A 235 24.98 -0.47 22.57
C SER A 235 24.26 -0.35 21.23
N HIS A 236 22.93 -0.46 21.21
CA HIS A 236 22.14 -0.41 19.98
C HIS A 236 21.31 0.88 19.82
N ARG A 237 21.31 1.77 20.83
CA ARG A 237 20.46 2.97 20.83
C ARG A 237 20.77 3.92 19.67
N HIS A 238 22.05 4.17 19.37
CA HIS A 238 22.45 5.05 18.26
C HIS A 238 21.93 4.52 16.92
N ARG A 239 22.16 3.24 16.64
CA ARG A 239 21.69 2.59 15.42
C ARG A 239 20.15 2.58 15.33
N SER A 240 19.47 2.31 16.43
CA SER A 240 18.02 2.36 16.51
C SER A 240 17.48 3.76 16.21
N LYS A 241 18.08 4.81 16.82
CA LYS A 241 17.71 6.21 16.58
C LYS A 241 17.86 6.60 15.10
N LYS A 242 18.97 6.20 14.46
CA LYS A 242 19.26 6.50 13.05
C LYS A 242 18.20 5.84 12.13
N ARG A 243 17.89 4.56 12.37
CA ARG A 243 16.85 3.82 11.63
C ARG A 243 15.47 4.47 11.75
N ARG A 244 15.10 4.85 12.97
CA ARG A 244 13.81 5.51 13.22
C ARG A 244 13.72 6.83 12.48
N LEU A 245 14.75 7.66 12.60
CA LEU A 245 14.79 8.93 11.88
C LEU A 245 14.63 8.74 10.37
N PHE A 246 15.34 7.76 9.81
CA PHE A 246 15.22 7.42 8.39
C PHE A 246 13.79 7.02 8.00
N ASN A 247 13.18 6.13 8.78
CA ASN A 247 11.82 5.68 8.55
C ASN A 247 10.79 6.81 8.67
N TYR A 248 10.91 7.67 9.70
CA TYR A 248 10.02 8.82 9.85
C TYR A 248 10.19 9.83 8.71
N ASN A 249 11.41 10.03 8.21
CA ASN A 249 11.64 10.88 7.04
C ASN A 249 10.90 10.36 5.79
N ILE A 250 10.88 9.04 5.58
CA ILE A 250 10.09 8.44 4.51
C ILE A 250 8.61 8.76 4.70
N LYS A 251 8.06 8.50 5.90
CA LYS A 251 6.66 8.75 6.24
C LYS A 251 6.27 10.19 5.94
N ASP A 252 7.04 11.14 6.47
CA ASP A 252 6.77 12.57 6.34
C ASP A 252 6.93 13.07 4.91
N SER A 253 7.91 12.55 4.16
CA SER A 253 8.09 12.89 2.75
C SER A 253 6.93 12.40 1.90
N VAL A 254 6.46 11.17 2.12
CA VAL A 254 5.30 10.61 1.43
C VAL A 254 4.04 11.41 1.75
N PHE A 255 3.80 11.76 3.02
CA PHE A 255 2.69 12.61 3.41
C PHE A 255 2.68 13.93 2.61
N ARG A 256 3.83 14.63 2.53
CA ARG A 256 3.96 15.91 1.79
C ARG A 256 3.82 15.73 0.28
N SER A 257 4.37 14.66 -0.29
CA SER A 257 4.26 14.37 -1.72
C SER A 257 2.78 14.24 -2.15
N LEU A 258 1.98 13.55 -1.33
CA LEU A 258 0.55 13.40 -1.57
C LEU A 258 -0.26 14.69 -1.30
N ASP A 259 0.25 15.61 -0.47
CA ASP A 259 -0.37 16.91 -0.23
C ASP A 259 -0.31 17.79 -1.49
N ASN A 260 0.83 17.79 -2.13
CA ASN A 260 1.04 18.48 -3.39
C ASN A 260 0.08 17.96 -4.48
N LEU A 261 -0.15 16.64 -4.55
CA LEU A 261 -1.11 16.05 -5.49
C LEU A 261 -2.55 16.48 -5.22
N ALA A 262 -2.97 16.53 -3.97
CA ALA A 262 -4.32 16.98 -3.60
C ALA A 262 -4.56 18.46 -3.92
N SER A 263 -3.51 19.30 -3.90
CA SER A 263 -3.58 20.73 -4.25
C SER A 263 -3.61 20.95 -5.77
N ILE A 264 -2.88 20.15 -6.54
CA ILE A 264 -2.87 20.19 -8.01
C ILE A 264 -4.27 19.87 -8.56
N ASN A 265 -4.94 18.87 -7.98
CA ASN A 265 -6.28 18.45 -8.42
C ASN A 265 -7.38 19.49 -8.18
N LYS A 266 -7.16 20.48 -7.31
CA LYS A 266 -8.13 21.59 -7.11
C LYS A 266 -7.95 22.74 -8.10
N ASN A 267 -6.78 22.88 -8.73
CA ASN A 267 -6.41 24.10 -9.47
C ASN A 267 -5.91 23.88 -10.90
N GLN A 268 -5.67 22.66 -11.39
CA GLN A 268 -5.15 22.44 -12.75
C GLN A 268 -5.76 21.19 -13.41
N LYS A 269 -6.34 21.37 -14.60
CA LYS A 269 -6.37 20.31 -15.62
C LYS A 269 -4.92 19.97 -15.92
N ILE A 270 -4.51 18.74 -15.64
CA ILE A 270 -3.16 18.25 -15.99
C ILE A 270 -3.01 18.42 -17.50
N ASP A 271 -2.08 19.27 -17.90
CA ASP A 271 -1.74 19.48 -19.30
C ASP A 271 -1.03 18.20 -19.80
N MET A 272 -1.79 17.39 -20.54
CA MET A 272 -1.34 16.10 -21.08
C MET A 272 -0.42 16.23 -22.29
N SER A 273 0.06 17.44 -22.62
CA SER A 273 0.90 17.72 -23.81
C SER A 273 2.34 17.20 -23.71
N PHE A 274 2.75 16.61 -22.58
CA PHE A 274 4.12 16.08 -22.38
C PHE A 274 4.29 14.58 -22.64
N VAL A 275 3.26 13.89 -23.13
CA VAL A 275 3.34 12.45 -23.48
C VAL A 275 2.95 12.30 -24.96
N SER A 276 3.83 12.75 -25.83
CA SER A 276 3.82 12.41 -27.25
C SER A 276 5.15 11.81 -27.66
#